data_f62099aed4d85bc5f2c0675c1562f4c7
#
_entry.id   f62099aed4d85bc5f2c0675c1562f4c7
#
_cell.length_a   1.000
_cell.length_b   1.000
_cell.length_c   1.000
_cell.angle_alpha   90.00
_cell.angle_beta   90.00
_cell.angle_gamma   90.00
#
_symmetry.space_group_name_H-M   'P 1'
#
loop_
_entity.id
_entity.type
_entity.pdbx_description
1 polymer ?
#
loop_
_entity_poly.entity_id
_entity_poly.type
_entity_poly.pdbx_seq_one_letter_code
_entity_poly.pdbx_strand_id
1 'polypeptide(L)'
;MSNYFDKIRKRSNIIDFDVRILDHMRVKDLEFNLRSGRDLSNKGIYIVSSGMLVQHTPSYKLAAAMLSHKHNGICFVGYCDSDTPGGELLNSKDMDYYYFDALDYRAKIQASIDQFDLSGHADREEIANYAIESSARVVVLNHGEKLARNWFKEYLEEKLPKTKVFDLVPSKEYEI
;
A
#
# COMPACT_ATOMS: atom_id res chain seq x y z
N MET A 1 7.57 6.90 15.31
CA MET A 1 7.86 5.58 14.68
C MET A 1 9.37 5.38 14.46
N SER A 2 10.12 6.30 13.86
CA SER A 2 11.58 6.22 13.63
C SER A 2 12.43 5.87 14.86
N ASN A 3 12.13 6.45 16.04
CA ASN A 3 12.81 6.11 17.29
C ASN A 3 12.58 4.65 17.75
N TYR A 4 11.48 4.03 17.32
CA TYR A 4 11.20 2.62 17.60
C TYR A 4 12.07 1.72 16.74
N PHE A 5 12.21 2.03 15.46
CA PHE A 5 13.09 1.29 14.55
C PHE A 5 14.56 1.37 14.96
N ASP A 6 15.04 2.54 15.43
CA ASP A 6 16.41 2.66 15.94
C ASP A 6 16.66 1.78 17.18
N LYS A 7 15.68 1.63 18.06
CA LYS A 7 15.76 0.71 19.20
C LYS A 7 15.78 -0.77 18.76
N ILE A 8 14.96 -1.14 17.78
CA ILE A 8 14.95 -2.51 17.24
C ILE A 8 16.28 -2.82 16.57
N ARG A 9 16.78 -1.94 15.71
CA ARG A 9 18.08 -2.09 15.05
C ARG A 9 19.19 -2.39 16.04
N LYS A 10 19.29 -1.59 17.11
CA LYS A 10 20.31 -1.76 18.16
C LYS A 10 20.21 -3.09 18.89
N ARG A 11 19.00 -3.69 18.95
CA ARG A 11 18.76 -4.96 19.64
C ARG A 11 18.93 -6.19 18.73
N SER A 12 18.50 -6.10 17.48
CA SER A 12 18.39 -7.25 16.57
C SER A 12 19.49 -7.31 15.52
N ASN A 13 20.19 -6.22 15.28
CA ASN A 13 21.21 -6.07 14.22
C ASN A 13 20.72 -6.44 12.80
N ILE A 14 19.40 -6.42 12.56
CA ILE A 14 18.77 -6.86 11.31
C ILE A 14 18.64 -5.72 10.30
N ILE A 15 18.49 -4.47 10.79
CA ILE A 15 18.21 -3.30 9.93
C ILE A 15 19.32 -2.28 10.11
N ASP A 16 20.00 -1.94 9.02
CA ASP A 16 20.95 -0.82 9.00
C ASP A 16 20.20 0.49 8.67
N PHE A 17 19.52 1.03 9.66
CA PHE A 17 18.82 2.31 9.58
C PHE A 17 19.38 3.31 10.58
N ASP A 18 19.82 4.46 10.08
CA ASP A 18 20.27 5.57 10.92
C ASP A 18 19.20 6.66 10.95
N VAL A 19 18.57 6.84 12.12
CA VAL A 19 17.51 7.84 12.32
C VAL A 19 17.98 9.27 12.03
N ARG A 20 19.27 9.54 12.14
CA ARG A 20 19.88 10.86 11.84
C ARG A 20 19.71 11.27 10.38
N ILE A 21 19.41 10.31 9.48
CA ILE A 21 19.11 10.61 8.07
C ILE A 21 17.89 11.52 7.96
N LEU A 22 16.92 11.37 8.85
CA LEU A 22 15.72 12.21 8.89
C LEU A 22 16.01 13.66 9.25
N ASP A 23 17.00 13.88 10.12
CA ASP A 23 17.46 15.22 10.49
C ASP A 23 18.14 15.90 9.29
N HIS A 24 18.96 15.14 8.53
CA HIS A 24 19.57 15.63 7.29
C HIS A 24 18.54 15.98 6.23
N MET A 25 17.47 15.19 6.11
CA MET A 25 16.36 15.44 5.20
C MET A 25 15.44 16.57 5.65
N ARG A 26 15.67 17.14 6.84
CA ARG A 26 14.83 18.19 7.44
C ARG A 26 13.35 17.83 7.47
N VAL A 27 13.04 16.57 7.80
CA VAL A 27 11.68 16.08 7.91
C VAL A 27 10.96 16.84 9.03
N LYS A 28 9.77 17.34 8.72
CA LYS A 28 8.92 18.09 9.65
C LYS A 28 7.53 17.47 9.67
N ASP A 29 6.92 17.45 10.84
CA ASP A 29 5.48 17.22 10.93
C ASP A 29 4.74 18.41 10.37
N LEU A 30 3.71 18.16 9.56
CA LEU A 30 2.94 19.20 8.93
C LEU A 30 1.49 19.19 9.43
N GLU A 31 1.03 20.33 9.90
CA GLU A 31 -0.39 20.59 10.06
C GLU A 31 -0.95 21.13 8.74
N PHE A 32 -1.90 20.39 8.16
CA PHE A 32 -2.50 20.77 6.89
C PHE A 32 -3.83 21.48 7.06
N ASN A 33 -3.91 22.70 6.59
CA ASN A 33 -5.18 23.34 6.30
C ASN A 33 -5.48 23.20 4.80
N LEU A 34 -5.76 21.95 4.39
CA LEU A 34 -5.97 21.59 3.00
C LEU A 34 -7.38 21.98 2.53
N ARG A 35 -7.43 22.53 1.32
CA ARG A 35 -8.70 22.80 0.61
C ARG A 35 -8.62 22.15 -0.78
N SER A 36 -9.69 21.50 -1.19
CA SER A 36 -9.81 20.88 -2.51
C SER A 36 -9.48 21.89 -3.62
N GLY A 37 -8.65 21.48 -4.58
CA GLY A 37 -8.24 22.30 -5.70
C GLY A 37 -7.31 23.48 -5.39
N ARG A 38 -6.97 23.73 -4.13
CA ARG A 38 -6.03 24.77 -3.76
C ARG A 38 -4.62 24.19 -3.63
N ASP A 39 -3.74 24.65 -4.49
CA ASP A 39 -2.35 24.22 -4.46
C ASP A 39 -1.63 24.51 -3.15
N LEU A 40 -0.61 23.72 -2.87
CA LEU A 40 0.21 23.88 -1.68
C LEU A 40 1.11 25.09 -1.80
N SER A 41 1.20 25.86 -0.73
CA SER A 41 2.05 27.06 -0.70
C SER A 41 3.55 26.74 -0.68
N ASN A 42 3.92 25.56 -0.19
CA ASN A 42 5.31 25.16 -0.04
C ASN A 42 5.66 24.01 -0.99
N LYS A 43 6.79 24.16 -1.70
CA LYS A 43 7.38 23.06 -2.46
C LYS A 43 8.04 22.07 -1.52
N GLY A 44 7.85 20.78 -1.76
CA GLY A 44 8.43 19.73 -0.93
C GLY A 44 7.96 18.34 -1.29
N ILE A 45 8.47 17.35 -0.59
CA ILE A 45 8.00 15.97 -0.64
C ILE A 45 7.12 15.75 0.59
N TYR A 46 5.90 15.32 0.35
CA TYR A 46 4.89 15.06 1.36
C TYR A 46 4.69 13.56 1.50
N ILE A 47 5.06 13.00 2.64
CA ILE A 47 4.88 11.58 2.95
C ILE A 47 3.68 11.46 3.87
N VAL A 48 2.63 10.84 3.39
CA VAL A 48 1.34 10.75 4.10
C VAL A 48 0.76 9.34 4.04
N SER A 49 -0.03 8.99 5.02
CA SER A 49 -0.88 7.80 5.06
C SER A 49 -2.36 8.21 4.89
N SER A 50 -3.25 7.35 4.42
CA SER A 50 -3.01 5.99 3.96
C SER A 50 -2.58 5.98 2.50
N GLY A 51 -1.80 4.93 2.12
CA GLY A 51 -1.34 4.74 0.74
C GLY A 51 -2.47 4.48 -0.27
N MET A 52 -3.67 4.14 0.19
CA MET A 52 -4.84 3.83 -0.63
C MET A 52 -5.82 5.02 -0.74
N LEU A 53 -5.43 6.21 -0.31
CA LEU A 53 -6.27 7.41 -0.29
C LEU A 53 -7.64 7.17 0.38
N VAL A 54 -7.67 6.43 1.50
CA VAL A 54 -8.93 6.19 2.21
C VAL A 54 -9.59 7.53 2.55
N GLN A 55 -10.90 7.61 2.34
CA GLN A 55 -11.72 8.80 2.59
C GLN A 55 -11.45 9.41 3.96
N HIS A 56 -11.51 10.73 4.06
CA HIS A 56 -11.25 11.53 5.25
C HIS A 56 -9.80 11.50 5.79
N THR A 57 -8.89 10.74 5.20
CA THR A 57 -7.47 10.74 5.58
C THR A 57 -6.73 11.98 5.06
N PRO A 58 -5.58 12.34 5.66
CA PRO A 58 -4.72 13.41 5.14
C PRO A 58 -4.29 13.20 3.69
N SER A 59 -3.99 11.95 3.28
CA SER A 59 -3.60 11.62 1.91
C SER A 59 -4.71 11.91 0.90
N TYR A 60 -5.96 11.57 1.22
CA TYR A 60 -7.12 11.85 0.38
C TYR A 60 -7.32 13.36 0.15
N LYS A 61 -7.24 14.15 1.23
CA LYS A 61 -7.35 15.60 1.15
C LYS A 61 -6.18 16.24 0.40
N LEU A 62 -4.98 15.70 0.58
CA LEU A 62 -3.79 16.18 -0.11
C LEU A 62 -3.88 15.90 -1.62
N ALA A 63 -4.31 14.71 -2.01
CA ALA A 63 -4.54 14.38 -3.42
C ALA A 63 -5.57 15.31 -4.07
N ALA A 64 -6.67 15.60 -3.38
CA ALA A 64 -7.69 16.54 -3.86
C ALA A 64 -7.17 17.98 -4.01
N ALA A 65 -6.20 18.38 -3.19
CA ALA A 65 -5.55 19.69 -3.34
C ALA A 65 -4.57 19.72 -4.53
N MET A 66 -3.80 18.63 -4.73
CA MET A 66 -2.68 18.60 -5.66
C MET A 66 -3.04 18.23 -7.10
N LEU A 67 -4.08 17.41 -7.30
CA LEU A 67 -4.36 16.72 -8.57
C LEU A 67 -4.54 17.68 -9.76
N SER A 68 -5.10 18.86 -9.55
CA SER A 68 -5.39 19.83 -10.60
C SER A 68 -4.20 20.73 -11.00
N HIS A 69 -3.00 20.44 -10.49
CA HIS A 69 -1.83 21.28 -10.71
C HIS A 69 -0.70 20.49 -11.36
N LYS A 70 -0.38 20.83 -12.61
CA LYS A 70 0.58 20.11 -13.49
C LYS A 70 2.01 19.99 -12.97
N HIS A 71 2.39 20.79 -11.98
CA HIS A 71 3.73 20.75 -11.38
C HIS A 71 3.81 19.84 -10.16
N ASN A 72 2.69 19.23 -9.78
CA ASN A 72 2.62 18.23 -8.71
C ASN A 72 2.77 16.82 -9.27
N GLY A 73 3.17 15.89 -8.39
CA GLY A 73 3.19 14.46 -8.65
C GLY A 73 2.60 13.71 -7.44
N ILE A 74 1.81 12.69 -7.70
CA ILE A 74 1.26 11.77 -6.70
C ILE A 74 1.91 10.40 -6.94
N CYS A 75 2.69 9.94 -5.97
CA CYS A 75 3.40 8.67 -6.06
C CYS A 75 2.85 7.68 -5.03
N PHE A 76 2.30 6.57 -5.51
CA PHE A 76 1.92 5.45 -4.67
C PHE A 76 3.14 4.54 -4.46
N VAL A 77 3.44 4.24 -3.20
CA VAL A 77 4.65 3.47 -2.83
C VAL A 77 4.27 2.13 -2.24
N GLY A 78 3.80 1.23 -3.07
CA GLY A 78 3.36 -0.11 -2.71
C GLY A 78 2.04 -0.50 -3.35
N TYR A 79 1.44 -1.57 -2.82
CA TYR A 79 0.15 -2.07 -3.29
C TYR A 79 -0.98 -1.06 -3.03
N CYS A 80 -1.86 -0.93 -4.01
CA CYS A 80 -3.08 -0.15 -3.92
C CYS A 80 -4.23 -0.98 -4.49
N ASP A 81 -5.19 -1.30 -3.64
CA ASP A 81 -6.36 -2.10 -4.01
C ASP A 81 -7.24 -1.32 -5.01
N SER A 82 -7.67 -1.99 -6.09
CA SER A 82 -8.48 -1.41 -7.17
C SER A 82 -9.79 -0.78 -6.69
N ASP A 83 -10.35 -1.34 -5.61
CA ASP A 83 -11.64 -0.92 -5.05
C ASP A 83 -11.50 0.23 -4.03
N THR A 84 -10.30 0.79 -3.91
CA THR A 84 -10.03 1.96 -3.05
C THR A 84 -9.92 3.24 -3.87
N PRO A 85 -10.14 4.42 -3.28
CA PRO A 85 -9.97 5.69 -3.98
C PRO A 85 -8.58 5.86 -4.61
N GLY A 86 -7.54 5.28 -4.00
CA GLY A 86 -6.19 5.28 -4.56
C GLY A 86 -6.07 4.41 -5.79
N GLY A 87 -6.65 3.19 -5.78
CA GLY A 87 -6.69 2.31 -6.93
C GLY A 87 -7.53 2.87 -8.07
N GLU A 88 -8.69 3.45 -7.75
CA GLU A 88 -9.52 4.16 -8.73
C GLU A 88 -8.76 5.33 -9.39
N LEU A 89 -8.01 6.12 -8.60
CA LEU A 89 -7.21 7.22 -9.12
C LEU A 89 -6.08 6.71 -10.04
N LEU A 90 -5.39 5.62 -9.67
CA LEU A 90 -4.37 4.98 -10.51
C LEU A 90 -4.96 4.50 -11.84
N ASN A 91 -6.15 3.91 -11.82
CA ASN A 91 -6.85 3.46 -13.02
C ASN A 91 -7.39 4.62 -13.87
N SER A 92 -7.57 5.79 -13.27
CA SER A 92 -8.10 7.01 -13.92
C SER A 92 -7.02 7.95 -14.43
N LYS A 93 -5.73 7.60 -14.35
CA LYS A 93 -4.60 8.49 -14.67
C LYS A 93 -4.65 9.05 -16.11
N ASP A 94 -5.27 8.33 -17.04
CA ASP A 94 -5.43 8.72 -18.45
C ASP A 94 -6.78 9.41 -18.73
N MET A 95 -7.58 9.67 -17.70
CA MET A 95 -8.86 10.39 -17.78
C MET A 95 -8.65 11.89 -17.60
N ASP A 96 -9.63 12.67 -18.03
CA ASP A 96 -9.58 14.13 -17.84
C ASP A 96 -9.85 14.56 -16.40
N TYR A 97 -10.68 13.82 -15.67
CA TYR A 97 -11.18 14.21 -14.34
C TYR A 97 -11.29 13.01 -13.40
N TYR A 98 -11.08 13.31 -12.11
CA TYR A 98 -11.36 12.40 -11.00
C TYR A 98 -12.32 13.06 -10.01
N TYR A 99 -13.26 12.29 -9.44
CA TYR A 99 -14.23 12.78 -8.47
C TYR A 99 -13.92 12.28 -7.06
N PHE A 100 -13.65 13.20 -6.16
CA PHE A 100 -13.44 12.94 -4.74
C PHE A 100 -14.79 12.99 -4.02
N ASP A 101 -15.49 11.87 -3.93
CA ASP A 101 -16.87 11.76 -3.44
C ASP A 101 -17.04 12.28 -2.00
N ALA A 102 -16.15 11.89 -1.06
CA ALA A 102 -16.22 12.36 0.32
C ALA A 102 -15.97 13.88 0.50
N LEU A 103 -15.53 14.57 -0.54
CA LEU A 103 -15.30 16.02 -0.55
C LEU A 103 -16.26 16.76 -1.49
N ASP A 104 -17.12 16.02 -2.20
CA ASP A 104 -17.97 16.55 -3.28
C ASP A 104 -17.18 17.44 -4.25
N TYR A 105 -16.00 16.93 -4.68
CA TYR A 105 -15.07 17.71 -5.47
C TYR A 105 -14.59 16.96 -6.72
N ARG A 106 -14.77 17.58 -7.89
CA ARG A 106 -14.27 17.08 -9.17
C ARG A 106 -12.99 17.80 -9.54
N ALA A 107 -11.88 17.07 -9.57
CA ALA A 107 -10.57 17.57 -9.93
C ALA A 107 -10.26 17.24 -11.40
N LYS A 108 -9.68 18.19 -12.14
CA LYS A 108 -9.03 17.88 -13.41
C LYS A 108 -7.72 17.16 -13.13
N ILE A 109 -7.45 16.06 -13.82
CA ILE A 109 -6.18 15.34 -13.67
C ILE A 109 -5.11 16.06 -14.49
N GLN A 110 -4.18 16.71 -13.80
CA GLN A 110 -3.04 17.43 -14.39
C GLN A 110 -1.71 17.07 -13.72
N ALA A 111 -1.74 16.64 -12.45
CA ALA A 111 -0.57 16.10 -11.76
C ALA A 111 -0.14 14.78 -12.40
N SER A 112 1.15 14.46 -12.38
CA SER A 112 1.60 13.09 -12.69
C SER A 112 1.11 12.12 -11.63
N ILE A 113 0.79 10.90 -12.05
CA ILE A 113 0.37 9.81 -11.16
C ILE A 113 1.23 8.60 -11.47
N ASP A 114 2.03 8.18 -10.50
CA ASP A 114 2.97 7.09 -10.64
C ASP A 114 2.84 6.09 -9.48
N GLN A 115 3.21 4.83 -9.73
CA GLN A 115 3.27 3.80 -8.71
C GLN A 115 4.66 3.18 -8.70
N PHE A 116 5.21 2.98 -7.50
CA PHE A 116 6.49 2.32 -7.26
C PHE A 116 6.28 1.17 -6.29
N ASP A 117 6.82 0.02 -6.62
CA ASP A 117 6.80 -1.12 -5.71
C ASP A 117 7.96 -1.01 -4.71
N LEU A 118 7.66 -0.37 -3.58
CA LEU A 118 8.54 -0.29 -2.41
C LEU A 118 7.93 -1.05 -1.24
N SER A 119 7.22 -2.15 -1.54
CA SER A 119 6.58 -2.98 -0.53
C SER A 119 7.62 -3.59 0.41
N GLY A 120 7.34 -3.53 1.73
CA GLY A 120 8.06 -4.30 2.73
C GLY A 120 7.40 -5.66 3.03
N HIS A 121 6.36 -6.02 2.30
CA HIS A 121 5.73 -7.33 2.39
C HIS A 121 6.55 -8.37 1.63
N ALA A 122 6.53 -9.60 2.11
CA ALA A 122 7.09 -10.72 1.38
C ALA A 122 6.39 -10.89 0.03
N ASP A 123 7.14 -11.22 -1.01
CA ASP A 123 6.57 -11.55 -2.30
C ASP A 123 5.93 -12.95 -2.29
N ARG A 124 5.27 -13.31 -3.38
CA ARG A 124 4.56 -14.60 -3.46
C ARG A 124 5.50 -15.80 -3.37
N GLU A 125 6.73 -15.66 -3.86
CA GLU A 125 7.72 -16.76 -3.86
C GLU A 125 8.29 -16.92 -2.45
N GLU A 126 8.57 -15.84 -1.75
CA GLU A 126 8.99 -15.86 -0.35
C GLU A 126 7.92 -16.50 0.54
N ILE A 127 6.64 -16.11 0.36
CA ILE A 127 5.51 -16.71 1.11
C ILE A 127 5.37 -18.20 0.79
N ALA A 128 5.46 -18.59 -0.49
CA ALA A 128 5.37 -19.98 -0.90
C ALA A 128 6.53 -20.82 -0.34
N ASN A 129 7.75 -20.32 -0.40
CA ASN A 129 8.93 -20.97 0.15
C ASN A 129 8.82 -21.16 1.66
N TYR A 130 8.32 -20.14 2.39
CA TYR A 130 8.05 -20.26 3.82
C TYR A 130 7.06 -21.38 4.13
N ALA A 131 5.97 -21.48 3.34
CA ALA A 131 5.00 -22.56 3.49
C ALA A 131 5.62 -23.94 3.21
N ILE A 132 6.46 -24.04 2.18
CA ILE A 132 7.17 -25.28 1.83
C ILE A 132 8.14 -25.69 2.93
N GLU A 133 8.97 -24.78 3.41
CA GLU A 133 9.95 -25.01 4.48
C GLU A 133 9.29 -25.41 5.79
N SER A 134 8.10 -24.90 6.08
CA SER A 134 7.34 -25.24 7.29
C SER A 134 6.92 -26.72 7.33
N SER A 135 6.85 -27.40 6.17
CA SER A 135 6.42 -28.79 6.03
C SER A 135 5.09 -29.10 6.76
N ALA A 136 4.20 -28.12 6.76
CA ALA A 136 2.91 -28.22 7.46
C ALA A 136 2.02 -29.28 6.82
N ARG A 137 1.26 -30.02 7.65
CA ARG A 137 0.26 -30.99 7.18
C ARG A 137 -0.93 -30.31 6.51
N VAL A 138 -1.22 -29.08 6.93
CA VAL A 138 -2.33 -28.26 6.45
C VAL A 138 -1.84 -26.84 6.23
N VAL A 139 -2.19 -26.27 5.09
CA VAL A 139 -2.02 -24.85 4.78
C VAL A 139 -3.39 -24.25 4.53
N VAL A 140 -3.67 -23.14 5.16
CA VAL A 140 -4.92 -22.40 5.00
C VAL A 140 -4.61 -21.06 4.35
N LEU A 141 -5.20 -20.82 3.18
CA LEU A 141 -5.11 -19.56 2.46
C LEU A 141 -6.22 -18.63 3.00
N ASN A 142 -5.79 -17.52 3.56
CA ASN A 142 -6.70 -16.51 4.08
C ASN A 142 -6.24 -15.12 3.64
N HIS A 143 -7.18 -14.28 3.25
CA HIS A 143 -6.91 -12.96 2.71
C HIS A 143 -6.24 -13.00 1.31
N GLY A 144 -6.33 -11.89 0.57
CA GLY A 144 -5.81 -11.77 -0.79
C GLY A 144 -6.88 -12.00 -1.87
N GLU A 145 -6.56 -11.57 -3.07
CA GLU A 145 -7.42 -11.72 -4.25
C GLU A 145 -7.57 -13.19 -4.66
N LYS A 146 -8.69 -13.51 -5.29
CA LYS A 146 -9.00 -14.89 -5.71
C LYS A 146 -7.92 -15.48 -6.64
N LEU A 147 -7.40 -14.68 -7.56
CA LEU A 147 -6.35 -15.12 -8.48
C LEU A 147 -5.06 -15.46 -7.74
N ALA A 148 -4.67 -14.66 -6.74
CA ALA A 148 -3.50 -14.93 -5.91
C ALA A 148 -3.69 -16.21 -5.10
N ARG A 149 -4.86 -16.38 -4.43
CA ARG A 149 -5.14 -17.60 -3.66
C ARG A 149 -5.18 -18.86 -4.52
N ASN A 150 -5.75 -18.79 -5.73
CA ASN A 150 -5.74 -19.90 -6.67
C ASN A 150 -4.31 -20.30 -7.04
N TRP A 151 -3.46 -19.32 -7.35
CA TRP A 151 -2.06 -19.58 -7.66
C TRP A 151 -1.33 -20.28 -6.50
N PHE A 152 -1.49 -19.78 -5.26
CA PHE A 152 -0.90 -20.42 -4.08
C PHE A 152 -1.40 -21.84 -3.89
N LYS A 153 -2.70 -22.07 -4.07
CA LYS A 153 -3.28 -23.40 -3.94
C LYS A 153 -2.65 -24.37 -4.91
N GLU A 154 -2.67 -24.06 -6.21
CA GLU A 154 -2.12 -24.91 -7.26
C GLU A 154 -0.62 -25.16 -7.05
N TYR A 155 0.13 -24.10 -6.77
CA TYR A 155 1.57 -24.20 -6.55
C TYR A 155 1.93 -25.03 -5.33
N LEU A 156 1.26 -24.83 -4.21
CA LEU A 156 1.54 -25.58 -2.98
C LEU A 156 1.07 -27.05 -3.09
N GLU A 157 -0.05 -27.34 -3.73
CA GLU A 157 -0.51 -28.72 -3.99
C GLU A 157 0.49 -29.48 -4.88
N GLU A 158 1.10 -28.82 -5.87
CA GLU A 158 2.17 -29.40 -6.68
C GLU A 158 3.45 -29.69 -5.86
N LYS A 159 3.90 -28.72 -5.07
CA LYS A 159 5.17 -28.82 -4.32
C LYS A 159 5.05 -29.69 -3.06
N LEU A 160 3.87 -29.75 -2.47
CA LEU A 160 3.61 -30.44 -1.20
C LEU A 160 2.45 -31.45 -1.36
N PRO A 161 2.61 -32.55 -2.09
CA PRO A 161 1.53 -33.49 -2.41
C PRO A 161 0.89 -34.19 -1.18
N LYS A 162 1.52 -34.10 -0.03
CA LYS A 162 1.00 -34.65 1.24
C LYS A 162 0.31 -33.61 2.12
N THR A 163 0.36 -32.34 1.73
CA THR A 163 -0.22 -31.21 2.48
C THR A 163 -1.62 -30.93 1.95
N LYS A 164 -2.59 -30.78 2.84
CA LYS A 164 -3.92 -30.30 2.46
C LYS A 164 -3.89 -28.78 2.36
N VAL A 165 -4.27 -28.22 1.22
CA VAL A 165 -4.35 -26.76 1.01
C VAL A 165 -5.79 -26.32 0.90
N PHE A 166 -6.23 -25.46 1.83
CA PHE A 166 -7.60 -24.94 1.86
C PHE A 166 -7.63 -23.46 1.45
N ASP A 167 -8.45 -23.14 0.45
CA ASP A 167 -8.93 -21.77 0.20
C ASP A 167 -10.28 -21.62 0.90
N LEU A 168 -10.32 -20.88 2.01
CA LEU A 168 -11.49 -20.80 2.87
C LEU A 168 -12.61 -19.97 2.22
N VAL A 169 -13.82 -20.53 2.30
CA VAL A 169 -15.05 -19.80 1.97
C VAL A 169 -15.70 -19.39 3.29
N PRO A 170 -16.11 -18.13 3.47
CA PRO A 170 -16.80 -17.68 4.67
C PRO A 170 -18.01 -18.57 5.01
N SER A 171 -18.21 -18.84 6.30
CA SER A 171 -19.34 -19.62 6.82
C SER A 171 -19.41 -21.08 6.38
N LYS A 172 -18.32 -21.65 5.83
CA LYS A 172 -18.19 -23.06 5.53
C LYS A 172 -17.28 -23.75 6.57
N GLU A 173 -17.73 -24.89 7.10
CA GLU A 173 -16.90 -25.73 7.97
C GLU A 173 -15.96 -26.61 7.15
N TYR A 174 -14.74 -26.84 7.66
CA TYR A 174 -13.73 -27.68 7.04
C TYR A 174 -13.17 -28.65 8.06
N GLU A 175 -13.11 -29.93 7.70
CA GLU A 175 -12.40 -30.96 8.48
C GLU A 175 -10.90 -30.93 8.12
N ILE A 176 -10.06 -30.73 9.14
CA ILE A 176 -8.60 -30.59 9.03
C ILE A 176 -7.89 -31.89 9.40
#